data_d28af7394748e8901a3344998792daca
#
_entry.id   d28af7394748e8901a3344998792daca
#
_cell.length_a   1.000
_cell.length_b   1.000
_cell.length_c   1.000
_cell.angle_alpha   90.00
_cell.angle_beta   90.00
_cell.angle_gamma   90.00
#
_symmetry.space_group_name_H-M   'P 1'
#
loop_
_entity.id
_entity.type
_entity.pdbx_description
1 polymer ?
#
loop_
_entity_poly.entity_id
_entity_poly.type
_entity_poly.pdbx_seq_one_letter_code
_entity_poly.pdbx_strand_id
1 'polypeptide(L)'
;DGYDISQIEPNVAAYYTTEDGTMYSMPFNSSTPLLYYNKDMFDAAGITEIPTSLPEIADVGDALKEKGGAQEVLAISIYGWYFEQFLCKQGLNMVNNGNGREKAATKVEFDENGGGLNILNAWYDLYKGGYAPNVGRSGSDTATTDFTSGKAAMMLGSTASLKQVLEDSGGNFEVGTAYYPAVNEDDKGGVSIGGASLWALNNKDEKKAAATWRFIKFLISPESQAYWNAQTGYFPVVTAAQEEQTFKDNIAKYPQFQTALDQLHDSTPESAGALLSVFPESRQIVETQ
;
A
#
# COMPACT_ATOMS: atom_id res chain seq x y z
N ASP A 1 -30.14 -7.36 3.37
CA ASP A 1 -30.63 -6.13 4.00
C ASP A 1 -30.50 -4.88 3.10
N GLY A 2 -30.18 -5.09 1.81
CA GLY A 2 -30.23 -4.05 0.78
C GLY A 2 -29.18 -2.92 0.93
N TYR A 3 -28.01 -3.19 1.52
CA TYR A 3 -26.94 -2.22 1.47
C TYR A 3 -26.44 -2.09 0.03
N ASP A 4 -26.35 -0.86 -0.44
CA ASP A 4 -25.89 -0.55 -1.79
C ASP A 4 -24.36 -0.58 -1.84
N ILE A 5 -23.80 -1.68 -2.36
CA ILE A 5 -22.35 -1.86 -2.48
C ILE A 5 -21.71 -0.94 -3.54
N SER A 6 -22.50 -0.28 -4.41
CA SER A 6 -21.99 0.69 -5.36
C SER A 6 -21.41 1.95 -4.70
N GLN A 7 -21.68 2.14 -3.40
CA GLN A 7 -21.08 3.21 -2.59
C GLN A 7 -19.63 2.91 -2.17
N ILE A 8 -19.18 1.66 -2.32
CA ILE A 8 -17.81 1.26 -1.99
C ILE A 8 -16.90 1.61 -3.16
N GLU A 9 -15.69 2.08 -2.87
CA GLU A 9 -14.65 2.32 -3.87
C GLU A 9 -14.49 1.11 -4.79
N PRO A 10 -14.54 1.27 -6.12
CA PRO A 10 -14.61 0.14 -7.06
C PRO A 10 -13.48 -0.87 -6.90
N ASN A 11 -12.23 -0.39 -6.72
CA ASN A 11 -11.07 -1.26 -6.54
C ASN A 11 -11.08 -2.01 -5.20
N VAL A 12 -11.69 -1.42 -4.17
CA VAL A 12 -11.93 -2.09 -2.88
C VAL A 12 -13.01 -3.16 -3.04
N ALA A 13 -14.13 -2.80 -3.65
CA ALA A 13 -15.22 -3.75 -3.91
C ALA A 13 -14.74 -4.95 -4.73
N ALA A 14 -13.94 -4.73 -5.78
CA ALA A 14 -13.39 -5.78 -6.63
C ALA A 14 -12.56 -6.83 -5.85
N TYR A 15 -11.83 -6.41 -4.82
CA TYR A 15 -11.07 -7.35 -3.98
C TYR A 15 -11.99 -8.24 -3.12
N TYR A 16 -13.06 -7.67 -2.54
CA TYR A 16 -13.92 -8.35 -1.56
C TYR A 16 -15.15 -9.02 -2.18
N THR A 17 -15.35 -8.90 -3.49
CA THR A 17 -16.49 -9.48 -4.21
C THR A 17 -16.04 -10.70 -5.00
N THR A 18 -16.79 -11.79 -4.88
CA THR A 18 -16.59 -13.01 -5.67
C THR A 18 -17.12 -12.83 -7.10
N GLU A 19 -16.78 -13.75 -8.00
CA GLU A 19 -17.18 -13.71 -9.41
C GLU A 19 -18.72 -13.63 -9.61
N ASP A 20 -19.48 -14.24 -8.71
CA ASP A 20 -20.96 -14.20 -8.72
C ASP A 20 -21.54 -12.90 -8.11
N GLY A 21 -20.72 -11.94 -7.74
CA GLY A 21 -21.13 -10.67 -7.15
C GLY A 21 -21.40 -10.72 -5.65
N THR A 22 -21.07 -11.81 -4.96
CA THR A 22 -21.29 -11.93 -3.50
C THR A 22 -20.14 -11.31 -2.72
N MET A 23 -20.46 -10.45 -1.75
CA MET A 23 -19.52 -9.89 -0.78
C MET A 23 -19.71 -10.56 0.58
N TYR A 24 -18.76 -11.38 1.02
CA TYR A 24 -18.84 -12.15 2.27
C TYR A 24 -18.39 -11.37 3.51
N SER A 25 -17.63 -10.32 3.32
CA SER A 25 -17.17 -9.43 4.39
C SER A 25 -17.24 -7.99 3.94
N MET A 26 -17.45 -7.08 4.89
CA MET A 26 -17.53 -5.65 4.61
C MET A 26 -16.14 -5.02 4.74
N PRO A 27 -15.58 -4.42 3.69
CA PRO A 27 -14.32 -3.66 3.82
C PRO A 27 -14.49 -2.55 4.85
N PHE A 28 -13.45 -2.31 5.64
CA PHE A 28 -13.49 -1.30 6.70
C PHE A 28 -12.32 -0.33 6.61
N ASN A 29 -11.09 -0.84 6.72
CA ASN A 29 -9.87 -0.05 6.62
C ASN A 29 -9.06 -0.57 5.44
N SER A 30 -8.83 0.29 4.46
CA SER A 30 -8.08 -0.06 3.28
C SER A 30 -6.92 0.90 3.08
N SER A 31 -5.81 0.37 2.62
CA SER A 31 -4.57 1.10 2.39
C SER A 31 -3.95 0.71 1.05
N THR A 32 -3.04 1.54 0.57
CA THR A 32 -2.15 1.21 -0.55
C THR A 32 -0.70 1.40 -0.11
N PRO A 33 0.27 0.77 -0.78
CA PRO A 33 1.67 1.13 -0.56
C PRO A 33 1.95 2.51 -1.15
N LEU A 34 2.90 3.23 -0.55
CA LEU A 34 3.39 4.52 -1.06
C LEU A 34 4.92 4.55 -1.00
N LEU A 35 5.49 5.46 -1.80
CA LEU A 35 6.82 5.99 -1.59
C LEU A 35 6.71 7.25 -0.73
N TYR A 36 7.31 7.25 0.44
CA TYR A 36 7.55 8.43 1.26
C TYR A 36 8.93 9.00 0.93
N TYR A 37 9.06 10.31 0.87
CA TYR A 37 10.35 10.94 0.62
C TYR A 37 10.56 12.22 1.44
N ASN A 38 11.81 12.51 1.75
CA ASN A 38 12.24 13.71 2.46
C ASN A 38 12.47 14.83 1.45
N LYS A 39 11.55 15.78 1.36
CA LYS A 39 11.62 16.89 0.40
C LYS A 39 12.86 17.73 0.56
N ASP A 40 13.30 17.99 1.81
CA ASP A 40 14.46 18.82 2.08
C ASP A 40 15.75 18.20 1.51
N MET A 41 15.87 16.86 1.58
CA MET A 41 16.99 16.14 0.96
C MET A 41 16.94 16.18 -0.57
N PHE A 42 15.76 16.07 -1.17
CA PHE A 42 15.56 16.17 -2.61
C PHE A 42 15.89 17.58 -3.10
N ASP A 43 15.40 18.61 -2.42
CA ASP A 43 15.70 20.01 -2.74
C ASP A 43 17.19 20.31 -2.62
N ALA A 44 17.85 19.87 -1.54
CA ALA A 44 19.29 20.03 -1.34
C ALA A 44 20.13 19.31 -2.42
N ALA A 45 19.63 18.15 -2.90
CA ALA A 45 20.25 17.43 -4.01
C ALA A 45 19.95 18.04 -5.39
N GLY A 46 19.00 18.99 -5.49
CA GLY A 46 18.56 19.57 -6.74
C GLY A 46 17.70 18.63 -7.58
N ILE A 47 17.02 17.69 -6.95
CA ILE A 47 16.16 16.69 -7.61
C ILE A 47 14.73 17.22 -7.60
N THR A 48 14.16 17.45 -8.77
CA THR A 48 12.80 18.00 -8.95
C THR A 48 11.78 16.94 -9.34
N GLU A 49 12.24 15.83 -9.94
CA GLU A 49 11.39 14.70 -10.34
C GLU A 49 11.52 13.58 -9.33
N ILE A 50 10.40 13.11 -8.81
CA ILE A 50 10.39 12.00 -7.84
C ILE A 50 10.49 10.68 -8.60
N PRO A 51 11.41 9.77 -8.22
CA PRO A 51 11.57 8.49 -8.87
C PRO A 51 10.26 7.68 -8.91
N THR A 52 9.95 7.10 -10.06
CA THR A 52 8.75 6.28 -10.30
C THR A 52 9.06 4.79 -10.45
N SER A 53 10.34 4.44 -10.46
CA SER A 53 10.83 3.06 -10.58
C SER A 53 12.05 2.79 -9.70
N LEU A 54 12.35 1.52 -9.46
CA LEU A 54 13.55 1.13 -8.69
C LEU A 54 14.86 1.55 -9.38
N PRO A 55 15.02 1.45 -10.71
CA PRO A 55 16.18 2.01 -11.41
C PRO A 55 16.33 3.52 -11.21
N GLU A 56 15.26 4.29 -11.35
CA GLU A 56 15.31 5.76 -11.13
C GLU A 56 15.69 6.12 -9.68
N ILE A 57 15.32 5.30 -8.69
CA ILE A 57 15.80 5.46 -7.30
C ILE A 57 17.32 5.31 -7.22
N ALA A 58 17.90 4.36 -7.96
CA ALA A 58 19.37 4.21 -8.04
C ALA A 58 20.02 5.42 -8.70
N ASP A 59 19.44 5.95 -9.77
CA ASP A 59 19.98 7.08 -10.55
C ASP A 59 20.11 8.35 -9.70
N VAL A 60 19.18 8.59 -8.78
CA VAL A 60 19.25 9.76 -7.87
C VAL A 60 20.06 9.49 -6.61
N GLY A 61 20.48 8.24 -6.38
CA GLY A 61 21.07 7.77 -5.14
C GLY A 61 22.33 8.52 -4.71
N ASP A 62 23.29 8.71 -5.61
CA ASP A 62 24.53 9.40 -5.31
C ASP A 62 24.28 10.88 -4.99
N ALA A 63 23.40 11.55 -5.74
CA ALA A 63 23.05 12.94 -5.47
C ALA A 63 22.39 13.13 -4.09
N LEU A 64 21.50 12.20 -3.70
CA LEU A 64 20.88 12.21 -2.37
C LEU A 64 21.91 12.02 -1.26
N LYS A 65 22.90 11.14 -1.45
CA LYS A 65 23.98 10.94 -0.47
C LYS A 65 24.93 12.13 -0.39
N GLU A 66 25.43 12.58 -1.53
CA GLU A 66 26.50 13.57 -1.60
C GLU A 66 26.02 15.01 -1.30
N LYS A 67 24.82 15.36 -1.75
CA LYS A 67 24.26 16.70 -1.65
C LYS A 67 23.06 16.77 -0.72
N GLY A 68 22.19 15.74 -0.74
CA GLY A 68 21.00 15.66 0.11
C GLY A 68 21.33 15.33 1.57
N GLY A 69 22.51 14.76 1.82
CA GLY A 69 22.93 14.37 3.17
C GLY A 69 22.32 13.05 3.66
N ALA A 70 21.72 12.27 2.78
CA ALA A 70 21.14 10.97 3.10
C ALA A 70 22.23 9.96 3.48
N GLN A 71 22.05 9.26 4.58
CA GLN A 71 22.88 8.10 4.94
C GLN A 71 22.42 6.85 4.17
N GLU A 72 21.12 6.76 3.94
CA GLU A 72 20.46 5.71 3.17
C GLU A 72 19.55 6.36 2.13
N VAL A 73 19.48 5.79 0.93
CA VAL A 73 18.63 6.35 -0.14
C VAL A 73 17.20 5.83 0.00
N LEU A 74 17.04 4.53 0.23
CA LEU A 74 15.73 3.88 0.38
C LEU A 74 15.73 2.96 1.60
N ALA A 75 14.87 3.25 2.56
CA ALA A 75 14.54 2.34 3.65
C ALA A 75 13.42 1.40 3.22
N ILE A 76 13.71 0.11 3.16
CA ILE A 76 12.77 -0.94 2.77
C ILE A 76 13.02 -2.19 3.62
N SER A 77 11.96 -2.76 4.20
CA SER A 77 12.02 -4.03 4.92
C SER A 77 11.75 -5.22 4.00
N ILE A 78 12.30 -6.39 4.34
CA ILE A 78 11.92 -7.65 3.70
C ILE A 78 10.53 -8.03 4.20
N TYR A 79 9.52 -7.72 3.39
CA TYR A 79 8.12 -7.94 3.71
C TYR A 79 7.37 -8.46 2.47
N GLY A 80 6.76 -9.64 2.58
CA GLY A 80 6.13 -10.33 1.46
C GLY A 80 5.06 -9.50 0.74
N TRP A 81 4.38 -8.59 1.45
CA TRP A 81 3.44 -7.68 0.85
C TRP A 81 4.08 -6.73 -0.19
N TYR A 82 5.31 -6.27 0.02
CA TYR A 82 6.00 -5.47 -0.99
C TYR A 82 6.31 -6.27 -2.26
N PHE A 83 6.68 -7.54 -2.10
CA PHE A 83 6.85 -8.45 -3.24
C PHE A 83 5.57 -8.58 -4.08
N GLU A 84 4.42 -8.74 -3.41
CA GLU A 84 3.11 -8.78 -4.06
C GLU A 84 2.81 -7.47 -4.80
N GLN A 85 3.09 -6.32 -4.18
CA GLN A 85 2.89 -5.00 -4.79
C GLN A 85 3.76 -4.82 -6.04
N PHE A 86 5.01 -5.26 -5.99
CA PHE A 86 5.90 -5.22 -7.16
C PHE A 86 5.43 -6.13 -8.29
N LEU A 87 4.81 -7.26 -8.01
CA LEU A 87 4.14 -8.07 -9.05
C LEU A 87 2.96 -7.33 -9.66
N CYS A 88 2.13 -6.68 -8.83
CA CYS A 88 1.02 -5.85 -9.31
C CYS A 88 1.50 -4.69 -10.19
N LYS A 89 2.61 -4.04 -9.82
CA LYS A 89 3.22 -2.96 -10.64
C LYS A 89 3.67 -3.45 -12.02
N GLN A 90 4.13 -4.69 -12.11
CA GLN A 90 4.47 -5.32 -13.40
C GLN A 90 3.24 -5.81 -14.18
N GLY A 91 2.03 -5.77 -13.60
CA GLY A 91 0.82 -6.33 -14.20
C GLY A 91 0.85 -7.87 -14.27
N LEU A 92 1.59 -8.52 -13.36
CA LEU A 92 1.81 -9.96 -13.37
C LEU A 92 1.08 -10.66 -12.22
N ASN A 93 0.59 -11.85 -12.50
CA ASN A 93 -0.03 -12.70 -11.49
C ASN A 93 1.01 -13.31 -10.54
N MET A 94 0.66 -13.39 -9.27
CA MET A 94 1.41 -14.13 -8.27
C MET A 94 1.16 -15.64 -8.38
N VAL A 95 -0.08 -16.03 -8.67
CA VAL A 95 -0.54 -17.42 -8.72
C VAL A 95 -1.49 -17.64 -9.90
N ASN A 96 -1.68 -18.91 -10.25
CA ASN A 96 -2.57 -19.31 -11.34
C ASN A 96 -4.07 -19.11 -11.03
N ASN A 97 -4.93 -19.48 -11.97
CA ASN A 97 -6.39 -19.40 -11.88
C ASN A 97 -6.88 -17.95 -11.65
N GLY A 98 -6.39 -17.02 -12.48
CA GLY A 98 -6.76 -15.60 -12.38
C GLY A 98 -6.39 -15.01 -11.02
N ASN A 99 -5.17 -15.29 -10.58
CA ASN A 99 -4.69 -14.89 -9.25
C ASN A 99 -5.54 -15.47 -8.09
N GLY A 100 -6.04 -16.70 -8.26
CA GLY A 100 -6.87 -17.42 -7.28
C GLY A 100 -8.35 -17.04 -7.31
N ARG A 101 -8.81 -16.21 -8.27
CA ARG A 101 -10.21 -15.74 -8.35
C ARG A 101 -11.12 -16.71 -9.10
N GLU A 102 -10.66 -17.36 -10.16
CA GLU A 102 -11.45 -18.34 -10.91
C GLU A 102 -11.67 -19.64 -10.12
N LYS A 103 -10.66 -20.05 -9.38
CA LYS A 103 -10.68 -21.18 -8.43
C LYS A 103 -9.44 -21.13 -7.54
N ALA A 104 -9.42 -21.96 -6.48
CA ALA A 104 -8.27 -22.05 -5.59
C ALA A 104 -6.94 -22.22 -6.35
N ALA A 105 -5.96 -21.38 -6.01
CA ALA A 105 -4.63 -21.46 -6.59
C ALA A 105 -3.93 -22.77 -6.21
N THR A 106 -3.18 -23.33 -7.14
CA THR A 106 -2.43 -24.59 -6.98
C THR A 106 -0.97 -24.46 -7.34
N LYS A 107 -0.57 -23.28 -7.88
CA LYS A 107 0.77 -23.02 -8.40
C LYS A 107 1.07 -21.51 -8.31
N VAL A 108 2.29 -21.17 -8.00
CA VAL A 108 2.82 -19.81 -8.19
C VAL A 108 3.10 -19.59 -9.68
N GLU A 109 3.11 -18.34 -10.12
CA GLU A 109 3.42 -17.94 -11.50
C GLU A 109 4.62 -17.00 -11.59
N PHE A 110 4.97 -16.32 -10.50
CA PHE A 110 6.04 -15.32 -10.51
C PHE A 110 7.44 -15.88 -10.80
N ASP A 111 7.65 -17.19 -10.67
CA ASP A 111 8.88 -17.89 -11.06
C ASP A 111 8.97 -18.15 -12.57
N GLU A 112 7.82 -18.34 -13.23
CA GLU A 112 7.76 -18.63 -14.67
C GLU A 112 7.52 -17.40 -15.53
N ASN A 113 6.77 -16.39 -15.01
CA ASN A 113 6.48 -15.16 -15.75
C ASN A 113 7.59 -14.11 -15.68
N GLY A 114 8.67 -14.41 -14.94
CA GLY A 114 9.83 -13.53 -14.78
C GLY A 114 9.67 -12.44 -13.71
N GLY A 115 8.47 -12.24 -13.17
CA GLY A 115 8.17 -11.15 -12.24
C GLY A 115 8.99 -11.21 -10.96
N GLY A 116 9.14 -12.41 -10.39
CA GLY A 116 9.96 -12.60 -9.20
C GLY A 116 11.44 -12.29 -9.44
N LEU A 117 11.98 -12.74 -10.56
CA LEU A 117 13.38 -12.48 -10.91
C LEU A 117 13.64 -10.98 -11.14
N ASN A 118 12.73 -10.28 -11.81
CA ASN A 118 12.83 -8.84 -12.03
C ASN A 118 12.90 -8.09 -10.68
N ILE A 119 12.02 -8.43 -9.74
CA ILE A 119 11.99 -7.83 -8.40
C ILE A 119 13.32 -8.06 -7.68
N LEU A 120 13.78 -9.30 -7.64
CA LEU A 120 15.01 -9.67 -6.94
C LEU A 120 16.23 -8.96 -7.54
N ASN A 121 16.32 -8.86 -8.87
CA ASN A 121 17.43 -8.18 -9.54
C ASN A 121 17.41 -6.67 -9.22
N ALA A 122 16.28 -6.00 -9.41
CA ALA A 122 16.17 -4.56 -9.15
C ALA A 122 16.45 -4.20 -7.68
N TRP A 123 15.96 -5.00 -6.75
CA TRP A 123 16.22 -4.80 -5.32
C TRP A 123 17.71 -5.10 -4.99
N TYR A 124 18.27 -6.17 -5.55
CA TYR A 124 19.68 -6.51 -5.37
C TYR A 124 20.61 -5.42 -5.91
N ASP A 125 20.27 -4.79 -7.02
CA ASP A 125 21.05 -3.70 -7.59
C ASP A 125 21.06 -2.48 -6.66
N LEU A 126 19.91 -2.12 -6.07
CA LEU A 126 19.84 -1.08 -5.02
C LEU A 126 20.67 -1.44 -3.80
N TYR A 127 20.61 -2.68 -3.32
CA TYR A 127 21.41 -3.16 -2.20
C TYR A 127 22.90 -3.11 -2.53
N LYS A 128 23.30 -3.64 -3.67
CA LYS A 128 24.71 -3.68 -4.11
C LYS A 128 25.28 -2.29 -4.37
N GLY A 129 24.48 -1.36 -4.86
CA GLY A 129 24.82 0.06 -5.01
C GLY A 129 24.98 0.79 -3.66
N GLY A 130 24.59 0.14 -2.56
CA GLY A 130 24.59 0.75 -1.24
C GLY A 130 23.50 1.78 -1.02
N TYR A 131 22.42 1.71 -1.81
CA TYR A 131 21.28 2.64 -1.74
C TYR A 131 20.17 2.15 -0.81
N ALA A 132 19.94 0.83 -0.76
CA ALA A 132 18.95 0.21 0.11
C ALA A 132 19.61 -0.85 1.02
N PRO A 133 19.91 -0.53 2.27
CA PRO A 133 20.51 -1.50 3.20
C PRO A 133 19.50 -2.60 3.54
N ASN A 134 20.00 -3.80 3.82
CA ASN A 134 19.17 -4.89 4.30
C ASN A 134 18.87 -4.70 5.80
N VAL A 135 17.65 -4.28 6.11
CA VAL A 135 17.17 -4.14 7.49
C VAL A 135 16.54 -5.44 8.03
N GLY A 136 16.51 -6.50 7.23
CA GLY A 136 16.01 -7.82 7.61
C GLY A 136 14.49 -7.96 7.52
N ARG A 137 14.03 -9.14 7.91
CA ARG A 137 12.60 -9.45 8.08
C ARG A 137 12.05 -8.67 9.27
N SER A 138 10.77 -8.32 9.22
CA SER A 138 10.12 -7.53 10.27
C SER A 138 10.82 -6.19 10.56
N GLY A 139 11.61 -5.70 9.62
CA GLY A 139 12.35 -4.43 9.73
C GLY A 139 11.52 -3.18 9.43
N SER A 140 10.18 -3.29 9.40
CA SER A 140 9.29 -2.14 9.14
C SER A 140 9.49 -1.01 10.15
N ASP A 141 9.66 -1.33 11.43
CA ASP A 141 9.92 -0.33 12.47
C ASP A 141 11.28 0.35 12.28
N THR A 142 12.30 -0.42 11.85
CA THR A 142 13.62 0.11 11.52
C THR A 142 13.53 1.04 10.30
N ALA A 143 12.90 0.61 9.21
CA ALA A 143 12.72 1.43 8.01
C ALA A 143 11.96 2.73 8.32
N THR A 144 10.89 2.65 9.12
CA THR A 144 10.14 3.83 9.56
C THR A 144 10.99 4.76 10.41
N THR A 145 11.76 4.23 11.35
CA THR A 145 12.66 5.03 12.21
C THR A 145 13.77 5.68 11.40
N ASP A 146 14.39 4.95 10.47
CA ASP A 146 15.45 5.49 9.61
C ASP A 146 14.93 6.64 8.73
N PHE A 147 13.69 6.54 8.25
CA PHE A 147 13.07 7.62 7.49
C PHE A 147 12.68 8.80 8.39
N THR A 148 11.89 8.58 9.46
CA THR A 148 11.35 9.66 10.30
C THR A 148 12.41 10.41 11.08
N SER A 149 13.57 9.77 11.34
CA SER A 149 14.75 10.45 11.92
C SER A 149 15.56 11.25 10.90
N GLY A 150 15.24 11.20 9.61
CA GLY A 150 16.00 11.87 8.56
C GLY A 150 17.29 11.15 8.18
N LYS A 151 17.45 9.86 8.50
CA LYS A 151 18.58 9.04 8.08
C LYS A 151 18.44 8.57 6.62
N ALA A 152 17.21 8.18 6.24
CA ALA A 152 16.88 7.73 4.88
C ALA A 152 16.15 8.83 4.08
N ALA A 153 16.50 8.98 2.80
CA ALA A 153 15.86 9.94 1.91
C ALA A 153 14.46 9.49 1.48
N MET A 154 14.25 8.19 1.35
CA MET A 154 12.99 7.57 0.93
C MET A 154 12.66 6.36 1.80
N MET A 155 11.36 6.01 1.85
CA MET A 155 10.88 4.79 2.49
C MET A 155 9.70 4.23 1.69
N LEU A 156 9.67 2.90 1.50
CA LEU A 156 8.45 2.22 1.10
C LEU A 156 7.62 1.93 2.36
N GLY A 157 6.35 2.30 2.31
CA GLY A 157 5.45 2.11 3.44
C GLY A 157 3.98 2.03 3.02
N SER A 158 3.12 1.74 3.99
CA SER A 158 1.66 1.72 3.79
C SER A 158 1.05 3.08 4.13
N THR A 159 0.00 3.47 3.41
CA THR A 159 -0.83 4.64 3.80
C THR A 159 -1.43 4.49 5.19
N ALA A 160 -1.59 3.27 5.70
CA ALA A 160 -2.05 2.99 7.06
C ALA A 160 -1.19 3.69 8.14
N SER A 161 0.08 3.95 7.84
CA SER A 161 1.02 4.61 8.75
C SER A 161 1.20 6.09 8.46
N LEU A 162 0.51 6.65 7.47
CA LEU A 162 0.78 8.01 6.98
C LEU A 162 0.70 9.06 8.10
N LYS A 163 -0.35 9.01 8.90
CA LYS A 163 -0.53 9.94 10.03
C LYS A 163 0.64 9.85 11.01
N GLN A 164 1.02 8.63 11.37
CA GLN A 164 2.13 8.38 12.29
C GLN A 164 3.47 8.84 11.72
N VAL A 165 3.73 8.58 10.44
CA VAL A 165 4.97 9.05 9.76
C VAL A 165 5.07 10.57 9.78
N LEU A 166 3.97 11.28 9.52
CA LEU A 166 3.94 12.75 9.60
C LEU A 166 4.21 13.27 11.02
N GLU A 167 3.65 12.60 12.03
CA GLU A 167 3.84 12.96 13.45
C GLU A 167 5.26 12.64 13.93
N ASP A 168 5.80 11.46 13.61
CA ASP A 168 7.13 11.02 14.02
C ASP A 168 8.26 11.80 13.34
N SER A 169 8.03 12.25 12.11
CA SER A 169 8.96 13.18 11.44
C SER A 169 9.03 14.54 12.15
N GLY A 170 7.98 14.88 12.92
CA GLY A 170 8.00 15.95 13.93
C GLY A 170 8.33 17.35 13.43
N GLY A 171 8.19 17.60 12.12
CA GLY A 171 8.62 18.86 11.51
C GLY A 171 10.14 18.98 11.36
N ASN A 172 10.91 17.91 11.54
CA ASN A 172 12.36 17.89 11.30
C ASN A 172 12.68 18.11 9.81
N PHE A 173 11.76 17.70 8.93
CA PHE A 173 11.79 17.91 7.50
C PHE A 173 10.37 17.81 6.92
N GLU A 174 10.19 18.27 5.68
CA GLU A 174 8.90 18.14 4.98
C GLU A 174 8.78 16.76 4.33
N VAL A 175 7.74 16.01 4.74
CA VAL A 175 7.43 14.68 4.18
C VAL A 175 6.63 14.82 2.89
N GLY A 176 7.12 14.25 1.80
CA GLY A 176 6.39 14.04 0.56
C GLY A 176 5.91 12.61 0.42
N THR A 177 4.90 12.42 -0.43
CA THR A 177 4.42 11.10 -0.85
C THR A 177 4.33 11.02 -2.36
N ALA A 178 4.63 9.86 -2.91
CA ALA A 178 4.51 9.54 -4.32
C ALA A 178 3.95 8.12 -4.49
N TYR A 179 3.56 7.77 -5.71
CA TYR A 179 3.10 6.42 -6.02
C TYR A 179 4.19 5.39 -5.72
N TYR A 180 3.75 4.20 -5.37
CA TYR A 180 4.65 3.07 -5.19
C TYR A 180 5.45 2.83 -6.48
N PRO A 181 6.79 2.71 -6.41
CA PRO A 181 7.61 2.65 -7.61
C PRO A 181 7.41 1.34 -8.38
N ALA A 182 7.58 1.42 -9.67
CA ALA A 182 7.62 0.27 -10.55
C ALA A 182 8.94 -0.52 -10.38
N VAL A 183 8.95 -1.78 -10.80
CA VAL A 183 10.18 -2.59 -10.84
C VAL A 183 11.05 -2.18 -12.01
N ASN A 184 10.42 -1.92 -13.17
CA ASN A 184 11.05 -1.41 -14.37
C ASN A 184 10.31 -0.15 -14.85
N GLU A 185 10.98 0.73 -15.57
CA GLU A 185 10.40 2.01 -16.05
C GLU A 185 9.17 1.82 -16.95
N ASP A 186 9.09 0.71 -17.67
CA ASP A 186 7.99 0.39 -18.60
C ASP A 186 6.79 -0.30 -17.95
N ASP A 187 6.84 -0.63 -16.68
CA ASP A 187 5.76 -1.31 -15.99
C ASP A 187 4.49 -0.42 -15.92
N LYS A 188 3.34 -0.99 -16.27
CA LYS A 188 2.06 -0.26 -16.35
C LYS A 188 0.99 -0.79 -15.39
N GLY A 189 1.37 -1.65 -14.48
CA GLY A 189 0.45 -2.17 -13.46
C GLY A 189 0.13 -1.15 -12.37
N GLY A 190 -0.85 -1.50 -11.55
CA GLY A 190 -1.25 -0.71 -10.39
C GLY A 190 -0.72 -1.27 -9.08
N VAL A 191 -1.46 -1.00 -8.01
CA VAL A 191 -1.21 -1.55 -6.67
C VAL A 191 -2.43 -2.30 -6.17
N SER A 192 -2.22 -3.34 -5.36
CA SER A 192 -3.30 -3.98 -4.64
C SER A 192 -3.55 -3.30 -3.30
N ILE A 193 -4.78 -3.42 -2.79
CA ILE A 193 -5.11 -2.88 -1.48
C ILE A 193 -4.53 -3.74 -0.36
N GLY A 194 -4.21 -3.09 0.76
CA GLY A 194 -4.02 -3.71 2.07
C GLY A 194 -5.19 -3.40 2.99
N GLY A 195 -5.13 -3.89 4.21
CA GLY A 195 -6.12 -3.58 5.24
C GLY A 195 -6.91 -4.78 5.72
N ALA A 196 -8.16 -4.55 6.14
CA ALA A 196 -9.01 -5.58 6.72
C ALA A 196 -10.49 -5.35 6.43
N SER A 197 -11.28 -6.41 6.59
CA SER A 197 -12.73 -6.40 6.47
C SER A 197 -13.41 -6.91 7.75
N LEU A 198 -14.66 -6.55 7.91
CA LEU A 198 -15.51 -6.93 9.03
C LEU A 198 -16.32 -8.19 8.68
N TRP A 199 -16.32 -9.14 9.61
CA TRP A 199 -17.04 -10.40 9.46
C TRP A 199 -18.10 -10.54 10.53
N ALA A 200 -19.35 -10.77 10.13
CA ALA A 200 -20.42 -11.09 11.06
C ALA A 200 -20.51 -12.61 11.26
N LEU A 201 -20.19 -13.07 12.45
CA LEU A 201 -20.30 -14.49 12.79
C LEU A 201 -21.76 -14.86 13.07
N ASN A 202 -22.18 -16.01 12.52
CA ASN A 202 -23.51 -16.55 12.76
C ASN A 202 -23.63 -17.12 14.18
N ASN A 203 -24.26 -16.35 15.07
CA ASN A 203 -24.52 -16.77 16.46
C ASN A 203 -25.95 -17.30 16.67
N LYS A 204 -26.72 -17.49 15.60
CA LYS A 204 -28.11 -17.97 15.62
C LYS A 204 -29.08 -17.09 16.47
N ASP A 205 -28.77 -15.83 16.69
CA ASP A 205 -29.58 -14.86 17.41
C ASP A 205 -29.84 -13.64 16.50
N GLU A 206 -31.08 -13.51 16.03
CA GLU A 206 -31.48 -12.45 15.08
C GLU A 206 -31.28 -11.04 15.66
N LYS A 207 -31.48 -10.85 16.98
CA LYS A 207 -31.29 -9.53 17.60
C LYS A 207 -29.79 -9.15 17.60
N LYS A 208 -28.92 -10.11 17.90
CA LYS A 208 -27.48 -9.88 17.83
C LYS A 208 -27.02 -9.67 16.39
N ALA A 209 -27.54 -10.44 15.43
CA ALA A 209 -27.25 -10.23 14.02
C ALA A 209 -27.65 -8.84 13.55
N ALA A 210 -28.86 -8.37 13.93
CA ALA A 210 -29.31 -7.02 13.61
C ALA A 210 -28.45 -5.93 14.26
N ALA A 211 -28.03 -6.13 15.51
CA ALA A 211 -27.14 -5.20 16.22
C ALA A 211 -25.74 -5.15 15.58
N THR A 212 -25.18 -6.32 15.24
CA THR A 212 -23.90 -6.43 14.52
C THR A 212 -23.96 -5.70 13.18
N TRP A 213 -25.05 -5.88 12.43
CA TRP A 213 -25.21 -5.20 11.15
C TRP A 213 -25.33 -3.68 11.29
N ARG A 214 -26.01 -3.19 12.33
CA ARG A 214 -26.05 -1.75 12.64
C ARG A 214 -24.66 -1.21 12.95
N PHE A 215 -23.85 -1.96 13.71
CA PHE A 215 -22.50 -1.57 14.04
C PHE A 215 -21.59 -1.54 12.80
N ILE A 216 -21.67 -2.55 11.92
CA ILE A 216 -20.96 -2.55 10.65
C ILE A 216 -21.34 -1.32 9.82
N LYS A 217 -22.64 -1.03 9.66
CA LYS A 217 -23.11 0.16 8.93
C LYS A 217 -22.62 1.47 9.53
N PHE A 218 -22.52 1.56 10.84
CA PHE A 218 -21.92 2.71 11.51
C PHE A 218 -20.45 2.88 11.16
N LEU A 219 -19.67 1.80 11.20
CA LEU A 219 -18.23 1.84 10.91
C LEU A 219 -17.93 2.22 9.45
N ILE A 220 -18.81 1.89 8.53
CA ILE A 220 -18.67 2.24 7.11
C ILE A 220 -19.52 3.45 6.71
N SER A 221 -20.09 4.20 7.66
CA SER A 221 -20.75 5.46 7.34
C SER A 221 -19.74 6.49 6.82
N PRO A 222 -20.16 7.43 5.97
CA PRO A 222 -19.28 8.49 5.47
C PRO A 222 -18.53 9.22 6.58
N GLU A 223 -19.22 9.60 7.65
CA GLU A 223 -18.61 10.31 8.79
C GLU A 223 -17.55 9.45 9.51
N SER A 224 -17.86 8.15 9.75
CA SER A 224 -16.90 7.24 10.41
C SER A 224 -15.67 7.01 9.53
N GLN A 225 -15.85 6.86 8.23
CA GLN A 225 -14.75 6.65 7.29
C GLN A 225 -13.89 7.90 7.13
N ALA A 226 -14.47 9.09 7.05
CA ALA A 226 -13.74 10.34 7.04
C ALA A 226 -12.94 10.56 8.33
N TYR A 227 -13.55 10.27 9.48
CA TYR A 227 -12.85 10.31 10.78
C TYR A 227 -11.69 9.31 10.82
N TRP A 228 -11.92 8.06 10.40
CA TRP A 228 -10.88 7.02 10.39
C TRP A 228 -9.69 7.39 9.51
N ASN A 229 -9.96 7.92 8.30
CA ASN A 229 -8.94 8.46 7.41
C ASN A 229 -8.08 9.52 8.13
N ALA A 230 -8.70 10.53 8.70
CA ALA A 230 -8.00 11.65 9.35
C ALA A 230 -7.16 11.23 10.56
N GLN A 231 -7.52 10.12 11.23
CA GLN A 231 -6.81 9.63 12.42
C GLN A 231 -5.69 8.63 12.10
N THR A 232 -5.69 8.05 10.91
CA THR A 232 -4.78 6.93 10.61
C THR A 232 -3.98 7.12 9.33
N GLY A 233 -4.63 7.37 8.22
CA GLY A 233 -4.07 7.35 6.87
C GLY A 233 -4.67 6.27 5.97
N TYR A 234 -5.46 5.34 6.53
CA TYR A 234 -6.30 4.48 5.70
C TYR A 234 -7.22 5.34 4.84
N PHE A 235 -7.34 5.05 3.55
CA PHE A 235 -8.29 5.79 2.72
C PHE A 235 -9.73 5.33 2.98
N PRO A 236 -10.74 6.20 2.78
CA PRO A 236 -12.13 5.84 2.99
C PRO A 236 -12.57 4.75 2.01
N VAL A 237 -13.24 3.71 2.51
CA VAL A 237 -13.77 2.63 1.64
C VAL A 237 -15.10 3.00 0.97
N VAL A 238 -15.76 4.08 1.39
CA VAL A 238 -16.99 4.60 0.77
C VAL A 238 -16.74 5.97 0.14
N THR A 239 -17.16 6.13 -1.10
CA THR A 239 -16.88 7.34 -1.89
C THR A 239 -17.49 8.60 -1.25
N ALA A 240 -18.68 8.50 -0.65
CA ALA A 240 -19.36 9.62 0.00
C ALA A 240 -18.56 10.23 1.18
N ALA A 241 -17.61 9.50 1.77
CA ALA A 241 -16.76 10.03 2.84
C ALA A 241 -15.85 11.17 2.39
N GLN A 242 -15.54 11.24 1.09
CA GLN A 242 -14.75 12.34 0.51
C GLN A 242 -15.50 13.67 0.50
N GLU A 243 -16.83 13.65 0.64
CA GLU A 243 -17.65 14.85 0.76
C GLU A 243 -17.75 15.39 2.19
N GLU A 244 -17.34 14.60 3.18
CA GLU A 244 -17.35 15.01 4.58
C GLU A 244 -16.33 16.13 4.87
N GLN A 245 -16.74 17.08 5.71
CA GLN A 245 -15.89 18.21 6.06
C GLN A 245 -14.60 17.76 6.74
N THR A 246 -14.67 16.74 7.59
CA THR A 246 -13.49 16.14 8.25
C THR A 246 -12.46 15.65 7.25
N PHE A 247 -12.90 15.00 6.15
CA PHE A 247 -12.01 14.56 5.09
C PHE A 247 -11.39 15.75 4.35
N LYS A 248 -12.21 16.73 3.93
CA LYS A 248 -11.75 17.94 3.22
C LYS A 248 -10.73 18.74 4.03
N ASP A 249 -10.99 18.91 5.32
CA ASP A 249 -10.07 19.62 6.22
C ASP A 249 -8.75 18.85 6.39
N ASN A 250 -8.81 17.51 6.46
CA ASN A 250 -7.62 16.66 6.57
C ASN A 250 -6.75 16.75 5.30
N ILE A 251 -7.35 16.64 4.11
CA ILE A 251 -6.63 16.77 2.84
C ILE A 251 -6.03 18.17 2.68
N ALA A 252 -6.77 19.23 3.07
CA ALA A 252 -6.26 20.59 3.01
C ALA A 252 -5.04 20.80 3.92
N LYS A 253 -4.98 20.12 5.07
CA LYS A 253 -3.87 20.18 6.01
C LYS A 253 -2.71 19.26 5.64
N TYR A 254 -3.03 18.09 5.13
CA TYR A 254 -2.08 17.02 4.81
C TYR A 254 -2.36 16.49 3.39
N PRO A 255 -1.89 17.17 2.34
CA PRO A 255 -2.15 16.78 0.95
C PRO A 255 -1.59 15.40 0.61
N GLN A 256 -0.66 14.87 1.41
CA GLN A 256 -0.11 13.53 1.27
C GLN A 256 -1.18 12.43 1.29
N PHE A 257 -2.31 12.65 1.95
CA PHE A 257 -3.43 11.70 1.99
C PHE A 257 -4.13 11.56 0.63
N GLN A 258 -4.07 12.59 -0.21
CA GLN A 258 -4.65 12.53 -1.55
C GLN A 258 -3.90 11.54 -2.46
N THR A 259 -2.58 11.44 -2.33
CA THR A 259 -1.75 10.52 -3.14
C THR A 259 -2.24 9.07 -3.06
N ALA A 260 -2.75 8.64 -1.90
CA ALA A 260 -3.29 7.28 -1.72
C ALA A 260 -4.53 7.03 -2.57
N LEU A 261 -5.45 8.01 -2.63
CA LEU A 261 -6.67 7.93 -3.42
C LEU A 261 -6.37 8.02 -4.92
N ASP A 262 -5.51 8.94 -5.30
CA ASP A 262 -5.11 9.09 -6.71
C ASP A 262 -4.50 7.78 -7.22
N GLN A 263 -3.58 7.18 -6.48
CA GLN A 263 -2.99 5.89 -6.84
C GLN A 263 -4.04 4.76 -6.88
N LEU A 264 -5.01 4.76 -5.96
CA LEU A 264 -6.09 3.77 -5.98
C LEU A 264 -6.93 3.91 -7.25
N HIS A 265 -7.28 5.14 -7.63
CA HIS A 265 -8.10 5.42 -8.82
C HIS A 265 -7.35 5.15 -10.13
N ASP A 266 -6.03 5.33 -10.15
CA ASP A 266 -5.17 5.01 -11.29
C ASP A 266 -4.84 3.51 -11.40
N SER A 267 -5.14 2.74 -10.35
CA SER A 267 -5.02 1.29 -10.37
C SER A 267 -6.28 0.64 -10.94
N THR A 268 -6.11 -0.45 -11.67
CA THR A 268 -7.24 -1.17 -12.28
C THR A 268 -7.62 -2.40 -11.44
N PRO A 269 -8.85 -2.95 -11.60
CA PRO A 269 -9.26 -4.18 -10.92
C PRO A 269 -8.35 -5.39 -11.18
N GLU A 270 -7.63 -5.42 -12.30
CA GLU A 270 -6.64 -6.46 -12.63
C GLU A 270 -5.46 -6.43 -11.65
N SER A 271 -5.16 -5.26 -11.06
CA SER A 271 -4.14 -5.09 -10.02
C SER A 271 -4.61 -5.47 -8.62
N ALA A 272 -5.79 -6.08 -8.47
CA ALA A 272 -6.37 -6.38 -7.14
C ALA A 272 -5.55 -7.37 -6.29
N GLY A 273 -4.48 -7.97 -6.84
CA GLY A 273 -3.61 -8.90 -6.14
C GLY A 273 -4.17 -10.34 -6.08
N ALA A 274 -3.53 -11.23 -5.36
CA ALA A 274 -3.94 -12.63 -5.27
C ALA A 274 -4.98 -12.88 -4.17
N LEU A 275 -5.82 -13.91 -4.36
CA LEU A 275 -6.66 -14.50 -3.33
C LEU A 275 -6.10 -15.86 -2.94
N LEU A 276 -5.54 -15.96 -1.73
CA LEU A 276 -4.91 -17.18 -1.21
C LEU A 276 -5.41 -17.51 0.17
N SER A 277 -5.76 -18.76 0.40
CA SER A 277 -6.09 -19.28 1.74
C SER A 277 -4.85 -19.47 2.63
N VAL A 278 -3.65 -19.43 2.04
CA VAL A 278 -2.35 -19.67 2.68
C VAL A 278 -1.42 -18.45 2.59
N PHE A 279 -1.98 -17.26 2.56
CA PHE A 279 -1.20 -16.03 2.46
C PHE A 279 -0.09 -15.87 3.52
N PRO A 280 -0.35 -16.10 4.81
CA PRO A 280 0.67 -15.95 5.84
C PRO A 280 1.88 -16.86 5.60
N GLU A 281 1.63 -18.12 5.22
CA GLU A 281 2.67 -19.10 4.91
C GLU A 281 3.44 -18.73 3.64
N SER A 282 2.73 -18.27 2.61
CA SER A 282 3.35 -17.82 1.35
C SER A 282 4.28 -16.63 1.58
N ARG A 283 3.84 -15.62 2.32
CA ARG A 283 4.67 -14.47 2.69
C ARG A 283 5.90 -14.90 3.49
N GLN A 284 5.70 -15.76 4.49
CA GLN A 284 6.81 -16.27 5.29
C GLN A 284 7.87 -16.99 4.44
N ILE A 285 7.46 -17.77 3.45
CA ILE A 285 8.37 -18.44 2.53
C ILE A 285 9.17 -17.41 1.72
N VAL A 286 8.48 -16.46 1.08
CA VAL A 286 9.13 -15.39 0.29
C VAL A 286 10.13 -14.59 1.13
N GLU A 287 9.79 -14.27 2.38
CA GLU A 287 10.63 -13.49 3.28
C GLU A 287 11.85 -14.24 3.81
N THR A 288 11.89 -15.58 3.70
CA THR A 288 12.96 -16.43 4.28
C THR A 288 13.93 -16.98 3.26
N GLN A 289 13.62 -16.88 1.98
CA GLN A 289 14.49 -17.34 0.89
C GLN A 289 15.39 -16.23 0.39
#